data_00af0b727727bf4644b38ff0de2ed93f
#
_entry.id   00af0b727727bf4644b38ff0de2ed93f
#
_cell.length_a   1.000
_cell.length_b   1.000
_cell.length_c   1.000
_cell.angle_alpha   90.00
_cell.angle_beta   90.00
_cell.angle_gamma   90.00
#
_symmetry.space_group_name_H-M   'P 1'
#
loop_
_entity.id
_entity.type
_entity.pdbx_description
1 polymer ?
#
loop_
_entity_poly.entity_id
_entity_poly.type
_entity_poly.pdbx_seq_one_letter_code
_entity_poly.pdbx_strand_id
1 'polypeptide(L)'
;MSRGRHIHSLLILATFLVSTFGCGRHDSDEKFVMVASNVQLPYWQEAKAGFMQASDQLKVQAKFVGPDTYDPKAELKAFQDAVQQKPSGILISVADPAVLMYDIDKAISSGIPVITIDADAPVSKRLMFVGTNNYQAGLVGGKRLAEELKDKGNVVFFTMPGQANLAERLRGYREALGRFPDIHVVRVVDIAGDPRVAFDTTDQILGKERDKVNAFVCLEAQAGREVATVLNNRNVHDKVVMAMDTDADTLDWIEKGMIAATIAQKPYTMSMVGLHILDDLYHYKPPRLDADWSKDPFAPIPAFVDTGTALIDKSNLQGFRESAKKARK
;
A
#
# COMPACT_ATOMS: atom_id res chain seq x y z
N MET A 1 -92.72 -2.98 -27.15
CA MET A 1 -91.74 -3.99 -27.64
C MET A 1 -90.44 -3.30 -27.92
N SER A 2 -89.48 -3.39 -27.02
CA SER A 2 -88.10 -2.94 -27.30
C SER A 2 -87.17 -3.71 -26.33
N ARG A 3 -86.27 -4.52 -26.91
CA ARG A 3 -85.33 -5.37 -26.22
C ARG A 3 -84.09 -4.56 -25.79
N GLY A 4 -83.84 -4.46 -24.47
CA GLY A 4 -82.59 -3.97 -23.92
C GLY A 4 -81.46 -4.99 -24.08
N ARG A 5 -80.35 -4.55 -24.65
CA ARG A 5 -79.08 -5.33 -24.71
C ARG A 5 -78.17 -4.86 -23.54
N HIS A 6 -77.97 -5.75 -22.59
CA HIS A 6 -76.93 -5.55 -21.54
C HIS A 6 -75.55 -5.82 -22.18
N ILE A 7 -74.71 -4.80 -22.18
CA ILE A 7 -73.28 -4.91 -22.54
C ILE A 7 -72.52 -5.16 -21.24
N HIS A 8 -72.01 -6.36 -21.07
CA HIS A 8 -71.06 -6.65 -19.96
C HIS A 8 -69.69 -6.15 -20.34
N SER A 9 -69.24 -5.09 -19.70
CA SER A 9 -67.85 -4.61 -19.76
C SER A 9 -66.97 -5.53 -18.92
N LEU A 10 -66.16 -6.36 -19.61
CA LEU A 10 -65.09 -7.15 -18.97
C LEU A 10 -63.91 -6.20 -18.73
N LEU A 11 -63.65 -5.85 -17.45
CA LEU A 11 -62.45 -5.12 -17.03
C LEU A 11 -61.28 -6.15 -16.96
N ILE A 12 -60.43 -6.16 -17.94
CA ILE A 12 -59.17 -6.93 -17.92
C ILE A 12 -58.15 -6.11 -17.10
N LEU A 13 -57.94 -6.54 -15.85
CA LEU A 13 -56.89 -6.02 -14.95
C LEU A 13 -55.54 -6.60 -15.40
N ALA A 14 -54.83 -5.87 -16.29
CA ALA A 14 -53.49 -6.21 -16.68
C ALA A 14 -52.52 -5.94 -15.51
N THR A 15 -52.18 -6.94 -14.75
CA THR A 15 -51.16 -6.89 -13.72
C THR A 15 -49.79 -6.77 -14.41
N PHE A 16 -49.25 -5.56 -14.48
CA PHE A 16 -47.90 -5.30 -14.92
C PHE A 16 -46.93 -5.83 -13.84
N LEU A 17 -46.40 -7.07 -14.06
CA LEU A 17 -45.29 -7.57 -13.28
C LEU A 17 -44.07 -6.74 -13.69
N VAL A 18 -43.77 -5.67 -12.95
CA VAL A 18 -42.50 -4.97 -13.06
C VAL A 18 -41.44 -5.90 -12.51
N SER A 19 -40.85 -6.70 -13.39
CA SER A 19 -39.59 -7.39 -13.08
C SER A 19 -38.54 -6.28 -12.87
N THR A 20 -38.33 -5.92 -11.63
CA THR A 20 -37.13 -5.16 -11.24
C THR A 20 -35.95 -6.06 -11.55
N PHE A 21 -35.36 -5.92 -12.74
CA PHE A 21 -34.00 -6.34 -12.98
C PHE A 21 -33.14 -5.53 -12.02
N GLY A 22 -32.92 -6.07 -10.84
CA GLY A 22 -31.97 -5.52 -9.90
C GLY A 22 -30.60 -5.50 -10.58
N CYS A 23 -30.00 -4.33 -10.74
CA CYS A 23 -28.57 -4.18 -10.85
C CYS A 23 -27.92 -5.14 -9.87
N GLY A 24 -26.87 -5.86 -10.31
CA GLY A 24 -26.24 -6.97 -9.63
C GLY A 24 -26.19 -6.81 -8.12
N ARG A 25 -27.04 -7.55 -7.40
CA ARG A 25 -26.96 -7.63 -5.96
C ARG A 25 -25.74 -8.45 -5.66
N HIS A 26 -24.79 -7.85 -4.94
CA HIS A 26 -23.75 -8.61 -4.26
C HIS A 26 -24.44 -9.68 -3.41
N ASP A 27 -23.86 -10.90 -3.46
CA ASP A 27 -24.32 -11.96 -2.58
C ASP A 27 -23.69 -11.72 -1.20
N SER A 28 -24.49 -11.77 -0.12
CA SER A 28 -23.98 -11.62 1.25
C SER A 28 -22.95 -12.71 1.62
N ASP A 29 -22.83 -13.77 0.83
CA ASP A 29 -21.87 -14.84 1.01
C ASP A 29 -20.52 -14.56 0.32
N GLU A 30 -20.42 -13.50 -0.48
CA GLU A 30 -19.17 -13.07 -1.08
C GLU A 30 -18.18 -12.64 -0.01
N LYS A 31 -17.01 -13.25 -0.02
CA LYS A 31 -16.00 -13.06 1.00
C LYS A 31 -14.67 -12.69 0.41
N PHE A 32 -14.17 -11.54 0.80
CA PHE A 32 -12.85 -11.07 0.41
C PHE A 32 -11.89 -11.10 1.60
N VAL A 33 -10.62 -11.41 1.32
CA VAL A 33 -9.58 -11.46 2.34
C VAL A 33 -8.46 -10.50 1.97
N MET A 34 -8.03 -9.71 2.95
CA MET A 34 -6.80 -8.92 2.85
C MET A 34 -5.73 -9.53 3.73
N VAL A 35 -4.58 -9.86 3.14
CA VAL A 35 -3.40 -10.38 3.82
C VAL A 35 -2.34 -9.27 3.85
N ALA A 36 -1.98 -8.84 5.07
CA ALA A 36 -0.98 -7.80 5.29
C ALA A 36 0.33 -8.41 5.79
N SER A 37 1.45 -7.76 5.49
CA SER A 37 2.79 -8.20 5.92
C SER A 37 3.08 -7.99 7.42
N ASN A 38 2.31 -7.11 8.09
CA ASN A 38 2.38 -6.86 9.54
C ASN A 38 1.11 -6.17 10.04
N VAL A 39 0.20 -6.92 10.68
CA VAL A 39 -1.10 -6.37 11.10
C VAL A 39 -1.04 -5.38 12.26
N GLN A 40 0.07 -5.31 12.99
CA GLN A 40 0.20 -4.42 14.16
C GLN A 40 0.60 -2.98 13.80
N LEU A 41 1.16 -2.74 12.61
CA LEU A 41 1.60 -1.41 12.23
C LEU A 41 0.40 -0.47 12.00
N PRO A 42 0.48 0.80 12.43
CA PRO A 42 -0.55 1.82 12.16
C PRO A 42 -0.88 1.95 10.67
N TYR A 43 0.12 1.82 9.80
CA TYR A 43 -0.03 1.77 8.34
C TYR A 43 -1.06 0.73 7.90
N TRP A 44 -0.93 -0.51 8.40
CA TRP A 44 -1.86 -1.60 8.05
C TRP A 44 -3.22 -1.48 8.73
N GLN A 45 -3.31 -0.80 9.88
CA GLN A 45 -4.61 -0.47 10.49
C GLN A 45 -5.37 0.57 9.65
N GLU A 46 -4.67 1.51 9.03
CA GLU A 46 -5.27 2.46 8.08
C GLU A 46 -5.73 1.75 6.79
N ALA A 47 -4.93 0.85 6.24
CA ALA A 47 -5.31 0.00 5.12
C ALA A 47 -6.55 -0.87 5.45
N LYS A 48 -6.57 -1.50 6.64
CA LYS A 48 -7.74 -2.23 7.14
C LYS A 48 -8.99 -1.37 7.14
N ALA A 49 -8.92 -0.13 7.60
CA ALA A 49 -10.08 0.77 7.64
C ALA A 49 -10.64 1.02 6.23
N GLY A 50 -9.80 1.23 5.22
CA GLY A 50 -10.22 1.38 3.83
C GLY A 50 -10.87 0.10 3.26
N PHE A 51 -10.28 -1.05 3.57
CA PHE A 51 -10.79 -2.36 3.17
C PHE A 51 -12.18 -2.65 3.76
N MET A 52 -12.35 -2.40 5.07
CA MET A 52 -13.63 -2.57 5.75
C MET A 52 -14.69 -1.60 5.25
N GLN A 53 -14.33 -0.34 4.98
CA GLN A 53 -15.27 0.62 4.41
C GLN A 53 -15.76 0.20 3.02
N ALA A 54 -14.88 -0.29 2.15
CA ALA A 54 -15.29 -0.81 0.85
C ALA A 54 -16.23 -2.01 1.00
N SER A 55 -15.95 -2.92 1.94
CA SER A 55 -16.83 -4.08 2.19
C SER A 55 -18.22 -3.66 2.66
N ASP A 56 -18.32 -2.63 3.50
CA ASP A 56 -19.60 -2.09 3.95
C ASP A 56 -20.39 -1.45 2.80
N GLN A 57 -19.70 -0.74 1.90
CA GLN A 57 -20.31 -0.14 0.69
C GLN A 57 -20.84 -1.20 -0.27
N LEU A 58 -20.08 -2.26 -0.49
CA LEU A 58 -20.40 -3.39 -1.36
C LEU A 58 -21.37 -4.38 -0.69
N LYS A 59 -21.52 -4.33 0.63
CA LYS A 59 -22.31 -5.30 1.46
C LYS A 59 -21.81 -6.73 1.34
N VAL A 60 -20.51 -6.92 1.30
CA VAL A 60 -19.80 -8.20 1.24
C VAL A 60 -19.06 -8.49 2.55
N GLN A 61 -18.66 -9.73 2.76
CA GLN A 61 -17.84 -10.08 3.91
C GLN A 61 -16.37 -9.75 3.66
N ALA A 62 -15.68 -9.20 4.67
CA ALA A 62 -14.28 -8.87 4.62
C ALA A 62 -13.50 -9.43 5.81
N LYS A 63 -12.34 -10.01 5.56
CA LYS A 63 -11.44 -10.53 6.59
C LYS A 63 -10.04 -9.95 6.41
N PHE A 64 -9.51 -9.36 7.47
CA PHE A 64 -8.14 -8.84 7.51
C PHE A 64 -7.27 -9.78 8.36
N VAL A 65 -6.17 -10.27 7.78
CA VAL A 65 -5.26 -11.25 8.40
C VAL A 65 -3.81 -10.95 8.04
N GLY A 66 -2.89 -11.57 8.76
CA GLY A 66 -1.45 -11.48 8.53
C GLY A 66 -0.67 -11.74 9.82
N PRO A 67 0.67 -11.75 9.77
CA PRO A 67 1.52 -11.86 10.96
C PRO A 67 1.52 -10.58 11.79
N ASP A 68 1.85 -10.71 13.09
CA ASP A 68 2.01 -9.57 14.01
C ASP A 68 3.33 -8.81 13.82
N THR A 69 4.30 -9.44 13.15
CA THR A 69 5.60 -8.86 12.82
C THR A 69 5.95 -9.19 11.37
N TYR A 70 6.97 -8.52 10.82
CA TYR A 70 7.48 -8.85 9.49
C TYR A 70 8.04 -10.28 9.47
N ASP A 71 7.28 -11.21 8.91
CA ASP A 71 7.64 -12.61 8.75
C ASP A 71 7.01 -13.17 7.45
N PRO A 72 7.79 -13.27 6.36
CA PRO A 72 7.28 -13.76 5.07
C PRO A 72 6.72 -15.19 5.12
N LYS A 73 7.23 -16.06 6.02
CA LYS A 73 6.72 -17.43 6.16
C LYS A 73 5.37 -17.47 6.89
N ALA A 74 5.22 -16.66 7.92
CA ALA A 74 3.95 -16.51 8.61
C ALA A 74 2.89 -15.84 7.70
N GLU A 75 3.30 -14.88 6.85
CA GLU A 75 2.43 -14.29 5.82
C GLU A 75 1.99 -15.32 4.79
N LEU A 76 2.92 -16.15 4.29
CA LEU A 76 2.58 -17.27 3.40
C LEU A 76 1.54 -18.20 4.03
N LYS A 77 1.71 -18.55 5.31
CA LYS A 77 0.73 -19.38 6.03
C LYS A 77 -0.64 -18.70 6.09
N ALA A 78 -0.70 -17.41 6.40
CA ALA A 78 -1.95 -16.65 6.44
C ALA A 78 -2.63 -16.60 5.05
N PHE A 79 -1.82 -16.45 3.98
CA PHE A 79 -2.31 -16.49 2.60
C PHE A 79 -2.89 -17.88 2.24
N GLN A 80 -2.16 -18.96 2.56
CA GLN A 80 -2.62 -20.34 2.31
C GLN A 80 -3.93 -20.65 3.06
N ASP A 81 -4.04 -20.21 4.32
CA ASP A 81 -5.26 -20.36 5.11
C ASP A 81 -6.44 -19.55 4.52
N ALA A 82 -6.17 -18.38 3.94
CA ALA A 82 -7.16 -17.60 3.21
C ALA A 82 -7.63 -18.34 1.94
N VAL A 83 -6.71 -18.86 1.13
CA VAL A 83 -7.00 -19.63 -0.09
C VAL A 83 -7.89 -20.87 0.20
N GLN A 84 -7.61 -21.59 1.31
CA GLN A 84 -8.41 -22.75 1.71
C GLN A 84 -9.89 -22.41 1.99
N GLN A 85 -10.20 -21.18 2.38
CA GLN A 85 -11.56 -20.70 2.59
C GLN A 85 -12.31 -20.37 1.29
N LYS A 86 -11.65 -20.52 0.13
CA LYS A 86 -12.18 -20.25 -1.22
C LYS A 86 -12.87 -18.87 -1.29
N PRO A 87 -12.16 -17.79 -0.97
CA PRO A 87 -12.76 -16.45 -1.01
C PRO A 87 -13.09 -16.04 -2.44
N SER A 88 -13.95 -15.04 -2.59
CA SER A 88 -14.28 -14.38 -3.85
C SER A 88 -13.08 -13.64 -4.44
N GLY A 89 -12.11 -13.25 -3.60
CA GLY A 89 -10.84 -12.67 -4.00
C GLY A 89 -9.93 -12.34 -2.83
N ILE A 90 -8.65 -12.10 -3.13
CA ILE A 90 -7.62 -11.81 -2.13
C ILE A 90 -6.84 -10.55 -2.52
N LEU A 91 -6.75 -9.59 -1.59
CA LEU A 91 -5.72 -8.56 -1.59
C LEU A 91 -4.53 -9.04 -0.78
N ILE A 92 -3.30 -8.88 -1.27
CA ILE A 92 -2.10 -9.24 -0.51
C ILE A 92 -1.00 -8.21 -0.67
N SER A 93 -0.35 -7.83 0.42
CA SER A 93 0.93 -7.15 0.39
C SER A 93 2.03 -8.20 0.51
N VAL A 94 2.99 -8.18 -0.38
CA VAL A 94 3.96 -9.27 -0.51
C VAL A 94 5.26 -8.92 0.19
N ALA A 95 5.48 -9.46 1.38
CA ALA A 95 6.70 -9.23 2.16
C ALA A 95 7.96 -9.76 1.46
N ASP A 96 7.88 -10.93 0.83
CA ASP A 96 8.96 -11.53 0.03
C ASP A 96 8.38 -12.24 -1.20
N PRO A 97 8.59 -11.70 -2.41
CA PRO A 97 8.12 -12.35 -3.64
C PRO A 97 8.65 -13.77 -3.85
N ALA A 98 9.87 -14.08 -3.41
CA ALA A 98 10.45 -15.42 -3.57
C ALA A 98 9.70 -16.48 -2.73
N VAL A 99 9.09 -16.05 -1.62
CA VAL A 99 8.31 -16.93 -0.72
C VAL A 99 6.88 -17.11 -1.21
N LEU A 100 6.24 -16.04 -1.72
CA LEU A 100 4.79 -15.98 -1.95
C LEU A 100 4.35 -16.21 -3.40
N MET A 101 5.22 -15.96 -4.37
CA MET A 101 4.89 -15.97 -5.80
C MET A 101 4.21 -17.27 -6.27
N TYR A 102 4.75 -18.42 -5.88
CA TYR A 102 4.21 -19.72 -6.29
C TYR A 102 2.78 -19.96 -5.80
N ASP A 103 2.49 -19.59 -4.55
CA ASP A 103 1.16 -19.77 -3.96
C ASP A 103 0.15 -18.76 -4.54
N ILE A 104 0.58 -17.54 -4.89
CA ILE A 104 -0.23 -16.56 -5.65
C ILE A 104 -0.63 -17.16 -6.99
N ASP A 105 0.32 -17.70 -7.76
CA ASP A 105 0.06 -18.33 -9.06
C ASP A 105 -0.91 -19.50 -8.95
N LYS A 106 -0.76 -20.32 -7.89
CA LYS A 106 -1.63 -21.44 -7.60
C LYS A 106 -3.06 -21.00 -7.24
N ALA A 107 -3.21 -19.94 -6.45
CA ALA A 107 -4.51 -19.37 -6.10
C ALA A 107 -5.26 -18.90 -7.35
N ILE A 108 -4.58 -18.14 -8.22
CA ILE A 108 -5.13 -17.67 -9.50
C ILE A 108 -5.50 -18.84 -10.42
N SER A 109 -4.64 -19.85 -10.53
CA SER A 109 -4.92 -21.06 -11.32
C SER A 109 -6.09 -21.88 -10.78
N SER A 110 -6.41 -21.74 -9.48
CA SER A 110 -7.61 -22.34 -8.86
C SER A 110 -8.87 -21.49 -9.00
N GLY A 111 -8.80 -20.35 -9.69
CA GLY A 111 -9.93 -19.46 -9.98
C GLY A 111 -10.19 -18.37 -8.93
N ILE A 112 -9.26 -18.14 -8.00
CA ILE A 112 -9.35 -17.07 -7.00
C ILE A 112 -8.61 -15.85 -7.53
N PRO A 113 -9.28 -14.69 -7.76
CA PRO A 113 -8.61 -13.45 -8.13
C PRO A 113 -7.67 -12.98 -7.03
N VAL A 114 -6.43 -12.63 -7.39
CA VAL A 114 -5.44 -12.06 -6.46
C VAL A 114 -4.91 -10.75 -7.01
N ILE A 115 -4.99 -9.70 -6.20
CA ILE A 115 -4.39 -8.38 -6.44
C ILE A 115 -3.33 -8.15 -5.37
N THR A 116 -2.14 -7.67 -5.76
CA THR A 116 -1.15 -7.21 -4.80
C THR A 116 -1.37 -5.74 -4.45
N ILE A 117 -1.13 -5.38 -3.19
CA ILE A 117 -1.21 -3.99 -2.70
C ILE A 117 0.07 -3.63 -1.95
N ASP A 118 0.45 -2.34 -1.99
CA ASP A 118 1.61 -1.76 -1.30
C ASP A 118 2.96 -2.36 -1.71
N ALA A 119 3.20 -3.64 -1.47
CA ALA A 119 4.36 -4.40 -1.91
C ALA A 119 3.96 -5.46 -2.93
N ASP A 120 4.67 -5.51 -4.06
CA ASP A 120 4.31 -6.27 -5.24
C ASP A 120 5.11 -7.58 -5.40
N ALA A 121 4.53 -8.52 -6.16
CA ALA A 121 5.21 -9.69 -6.72
C ALA A 121 5.14 -9.64 -8.27
N PRO A 122 5.93 -8.80 -8.93
CA PRO A 122 5.75 -8.47 -10.35
C PRO A 122 5.96 -9.64 -11.30
N VAL A 123 6.65 -10.70 -10.87
CA VAL A 123 6.87 -11.92 -11.67
C VAL A 123 5.81 -12.99 -11.45
N SER A 124 4.88 -12.80 -10.52
CA SER A 124 3.73 -13.69 -10.32
C SER A 124 2.62 -13.42 -11.33
N LYS A 125 1.63 -14.30 -11.39
CA LYS A 125 0.41 -14.13 -12.18
C LYS A 125 -0.65 -13.23 -11.52
N ARG A 126 -0.29 -12.47 -10.49
CA ARG A 126 -1.22 -11.52 -9.88
C ARG A 126 -1.90 -10.66 -10.94
N LEU A 127 -3.17 -10.36 -10.77
CA LEU A 127 -3.94 -9.67 -11.82
C LEU A 127 -3.49 -8.22 -12.02
N MET A 128 -3.20 -7.52 -10.95
CA MET A 128 -2.64 -6.17 -10.96
C MET A 128 -1.98 -5.83 -9.61
N PHE A 129 -1.28 -4.72 -9.60
CA PHE A 129 -0.75 -4.09 -8.40
C PHE A 129 -1.49 -2.77 -8.13
N VAL A 130 -1.96 -2.56 -6.90
CA VAL A 130 -2.53 -1.29 -6.44
C VAL A 130 -1.63 -0.73 -5.35
N GLY A 131 -1.02 0.43 -5.58
CA GLY A 131 -0.03 0.92 -4.63
C GLY A 131 0.55 2.28 -4.99
N THR A 132 1.72 2.53 -4.45
CA THR A 132 2.54 3.71 -4.71
C THR A 132 3.42 3.50 -5.94
N ASN A 133 3.56 4.50 -6.78
CA ASN A 133 4.68 4.55 -7.71
C ASN A 133 5.98 4.80 -6.93
N ASN A 134 6.60 3.70 -6.48
CA ASN A 134 7.75 3.73 -5.58
C ASN A 134 8.99 4.39 -6.21
N TYR A 135 9.17 4.21 -7.51
CA TYR A 135 10.24 4.90 -8.23
C TYR A 135 10.05 6.43 -8.20
N GLN A 136 8.83 6.91 -8.47
CA GLN A 136 8.52 8.35 -8.38
C GLN A 136 8.62 8.87 -6.95
N ALA A 137 8.19 8.11 -5.96
CA ALA A 137 8.39 8.45 -4.54
C ALA A 137 9.88 8.64 -4.23
N GLY A 138 10.72 7.74 -4.74
CA GLY A 138 12.18 7.85 -4.63
C GLY A 138 12.75 9.08 -5.32
N LEU A 139 12.28 9.43 -6.54
CA LEU A 139 12.71 10.64 -7.24
C LEU A 139 12.34 11.91 -6.45
N VAL A 140 11.13 11.99 -5.91
CA VAL A 140 10.66 13.13 -5.09
C VAL A 140 11.50 13.25 -3.82
N GLY A 141 11.71 12.14 -3.10
CA GLY A 141 12.52 12.13 -1.88
C GLY A 141 13.98 12.47 -2.14
N GLY A 142 14.57 11.94 -3.22
CA GLY A 142 15.96 12.21 -3.60
C GLY A 142 16.20 13.67 -4.00
N LYS A 143 15.27 14.28 -4.73
CA LYS A 143 15.33 15.72 -5.04
C LYS A 143 15.29 16.55 -3.76
N ARG A 144 14.34 16.28 -2.86
CA ARG A 144 14.23 16.99 -1.60
C ARG A 144 15.49 16.81 -0.73
N LEU A 145 16.04 15.60 -0.68
CA LEU A 145 17.28 15.32 0.04
C LEU A 145 18.45 16.15 -0.46
N ALA A 146 18.60 16.28 -1.80
CA ALA A 146 19.67 17.10 -2.40
C ALA A 146 19.52 18.59 -2.01
N GLU A 147 18.28 19.11 -2.03
CA GLU A 147 17.98 20.49 -1.58
C GLU A 147 18.40 20.69 -0.11
N GLU A 148 18.06 19.76 0.78
CA GLU A 148 18.43 19.82 2.22
C GLU A 148 19.95 19.73 2.44
N LEU A 149 20.64 18.93 1.64
CA LEU A 149 22.08 18.74 1.69
C LEU A 149 22.87 19.87 0.97
N LYS A 150 22.19 20.78 0.27
CA LYS A 150 22.82 21.80 -0.58
C LYS A 150 23.80 21.17 -1.56
N ASP A 151 23.33 20.10 -2.20
CA ASP A 151 23.97 19.33 -3.27
C ASP A 151 25.26 18.58 -2.89
N LYS A 152 25.58 18.43 -1.59
CA LYS A 152 26.78 17.69 -1.14
C LYS A 152 26.59 16.97 0.19
N GLY A 153 27.17 15.80 0.33
CA GLY A 153 27.19 15.07 1.61
C GLY A 153 27.14 13.57 1.45
N ASN A 154 27.30 12.89 2.56
CA ASN A 154 27.29 11.43 2.66
C ASN A 154 25.97 10.94 3.25
N VAL A 155 25.36 9.97 2.58
CA VAL A 155 24.01 9.48 2.87
C VAL A 155 24.04 8.00 3.26
N VAL A 156 23.34 7.65 4.33
CA VAL A 156 23.07 6.28 4.74
C VAL A 156 21.60 5.97 4.48
N PHE A 157 21.32 4.84 3.82
CA PHE A 157 19.97 4.34 3.60
C PHE A 157 19.65 3.20 4.56
N PHE A 158 18.42 3.19 5.09
CA PHE A 158 17.80 2.07 5.78
C PHE A 158 16.66 1.52 4.91
N THR A 159 16.68 0.22 4.62
CA THR A 159 15.77 -0.43 3.67
C THR A 159 15.64 -1.93 3.95
N MET A 160 14.83 -2.62 3.18
CA MET A 160 14.74 -4.07 3.09
C MET A 160 14.84 -4.46 1.60
N PRO A 161 16.03 -4.81 1.10
CA PRO A 161 16.27 -5.00 -0.35
C PRO A 161 15.45 -6.13 -0.99
N GLY A 162 14.94 -7.08 -0.19
CA GLY A 162 14.07 -8.17 -0.66
C GLY A 162 12.66 -7.71 -1.07
N GLN A 163 12.22 -6.52 -0.64
CA GLN A 163 10.92 -5.97 -1.01
C GLN A 163 11.01 -5.18 -2.32
N ALA A 164 10.17 -5.52 -3.29
CA ALA A 164 10.15 -4.91 -4.61
C ALA A 164 9.85 -3.38 -4.54
N ASN A 165 8.93 -2.96 -3.69
CA ASN A 165 8.58 -1.55 -3.49
C ASN A 165 9.78 -0.74 -2.95
N LEU A 166 10.52 -1.26 -1.98
CA LEU A 166 11.68 -0.59 -1.40
C LEU A 166 12.88 -0.56 -2.36
N ALA A 167 13.06 -1.60 -3.16
CA ALA A 167 14.08 -1.63 -4.22
C ALA A 167 13.82 -0.54 -5.27
N GLU A 168 12.58 -0.39 -5.75
CA GLU A 168 12.18 0.67 -6.69
C GLU A 168 12.31 2.07 -6.07
N ARG A 169 11.96 2.24 -4.80
CA ARG A 169 12.13 3.50 -4.08
C ARG A 169 13.60 3.91 -3.97
N LEU A 170 14.48 2.95 -3.60
CA LEU A 170 15.92 3.17 -3.57
C LEU A 170 16.48 3.50 -4.97
N ARG A 171 15.97 2.85 -6.02
CA ARG A 171 16.35 3.14 -7.41
C ARG A 171 16.02 4.58 -7.78
N GLY A 172 14.82 5.06 -7.43
CA GLY A 172 14.41 6.45 -7.66
C GLY A 172 15.29 7.46 -6.91
N TYR A 173 15.60 7.21 -5.64
CA TYR A 173 16.56 8.04 -4.89
C TYR A 173 17.93 8.10 -5.55
N ARG A 174 18.49 6.95 -5.92
CA ARG A 174 19.81 6.88 -6.59
C ARG A 174 19.84 7.64 -7.90
N GLU A 175 18.77 7.57 -8.70
CA GLU A 175 18.70 8.31 -9.95
C GLU A 175 18.61 9.81 -9.71
N ALA A 176 17.80 10.27 -8.76
CA ALA A 176 17.73 11.69 -8.42
C ALA A 176 19.07 12.22 -7.91
N LEU A 177 19.74 11.49 -7.02
CA LEU A 177 21.02 11.85 -6.43
C LEU A 177 22.18 11.75 -7.44
N GLY A 178 22.08 10.91 -8.46
CA GLY A 178 23.09 10.80 -9.53
C GLY A 178 23.35 12.08 -10.32
N ARG A 179 22.48 13.10 -10.18
CA ARG A 179 22.68 14.43 -10.75
C ARG A 179 23.56 15.35 -9.91
N PHE A 180 23.92 14.91 -8.69
CA PHE A 180 24.69 15.68 -7.70
C PHE A 180 25.96 14.92 -7.35
N PRO A 181 27.09 15.18 -8.05
CA PRO A 181 28.30 14.36 -7.94
C PRO A 181 28.93 14.38 -6.54
N ASP A 182 28.65 15.41 -5.74
CA ASP A 182 29.17 15.56 -4.38
C ASP A 182 28.24 14.92 -3.30
N ILE A 183 27.14 14.26 -3.71
CA ILE A 183 26.32 13.45 -2.80
C ILE A 183 26.70 11.97 -2.97
N HIS A 184 27.16 11.34 -1.90
CA HIS A 184 27.63 9.97 -1.91
C HIS A 184 26.76 9.07 -1.05
N VAL A 185 26.25 7.97 -1.62
CA VAL A 185 25.61 6.90 -0.85
C VAL A 185 26.71 6.04 -0.26
N VAL A 186 27.04 6.25 1.01
CA VAL A 186 28.16 5.58 1.68
C VAL A 186 27.78 4.25 2.32
N ARG A 187 26.48 4.03 2.60
CA ARG A 187 25.98 2.79 3.19
C ARG A 187 24.52 2.56 2.82
N VAL A 188 24.16 1.30 2.59
CA VAL A 188 22.78 0.81 2.50
C VAL A 188 22.65 -0.30 3.53
N VAL A 189 21.76 -0.12 4.50
CA VAL A 189 21.56 -1.02 5.63
C VAL A 189 20.26 -1.77 5.43
N ASP A 190 20.32 -3.09 5.43
CA ASP A 190 19.15 -3.94 5.51
C ASP A 190 18.71 -4.05 6.97
N ILE A 191 17.50 -3.59 7.27
CA ILE A 191 16.94 -3.68 8.62
C ILE A 191 16.20 -5.00 8.86
N ALA A 192 15.99 -5.81 7.84
CA ALA A 192 15.33 -7.13 7.91
C ALA A 192 13.99 -7.10 8.68
N GLY A 193 13.27 -5.96 8.67
CA GLY A 193 12.01 -5.76 9.39
C GLY A 193 12.16 -5.45 10.89
N ASP A 194 13.39 -5.32 11.39
CA ASP A 194 13.65 -4.91 12.78
C ASP A 194 14.11 -3.45 12.84
N PRO A 195 13.26 -2.52 13.33
CA PRO A 195 13.60 -1.10 13.42
C PRO A 195 14.77 -0.81 14.38
N ARG A 196 15.08 -1.74 15.33
CA ARG A 196 16.23 -1.59 16.24
C ARG A 196 17.54 -1.56 15.48
N VAL A 197 17.63 -2.23 14.30
CA VAL A 197 18.82 -2.15 13.45
C VAL A 197 19.09 -0.71 13.02
N ALA A 198 18.05 0.07 12.71
CA ALA A 198 18.20 1.48 12.37
C ALA A 198 18.66 2.31 13.59
N PHE A 199 18.09 2.05 14.77
CA PHE A 199 18.50 2.68 16.02
C PHE A 199 19.99 2.40 16.32
N ASP A 200 20.38 1.13 16.41
CA ASP A 200 21.73 0.72 16.79
C ASP A 200 22.79 1.19 15.79
N THR A 201 22.47 1.10 14.48
CA THR A 201 23.38 1.56 13.43
C THR A 201 23.57 3.07 13.49
N THR A 202 22.49 3.84 13.71
CA THR A 202 22.58 5.30 13.83
C THR A 202 23.39 5.68 15.06
N ASP A 203 23.15 5.03 16.20
CA ASP A 203 23.90 5.26 17.45
C ASP A 203 25.39 4.97 17.28
N GLN A 204 25.72 3.87 16.60
CA GLN A 204 27.11 3.51 16.28
C GLN A 204 27.78 4.54 15.36
N ILE A 205 27.08 4.99 14.30
CA ILE A 205 27.60 6.01 13.37
C ILE A 205 27.88 7.31 14.12
N LEU A 206 26.96 7.78 14.95
CA LEU A 206 27.15 9.01 15.72
C LEU A 206 28.27 8.90 16.75
N GLY A 207 28.53 7.71 17.28
CA GLY A 207 29.62 7.46 18.22
C GLY A 207 31.01 7.40 17.57
N LYS A 208 31.11 6.93 16.30
CA LYS A 208 32.41 6.63 15.67
C LYS A 208 32.70 7.41 14.40
N GLU A 209 31.64 7.85 13.68
CA GLU A 209 31.74 8.36 12.32
C GLU A 209 30.83 9.59 12.09
N ARG A 210 30.49 10.31 13.18
CA ARG A 210 29.52 11.43 13.14
C ARG A 210 29.76 12.41 12.00
N ASP A 211 31.01 12.81 11.80
CA ASP A 211 31.36 13.84 10.81
C ASP A 211 31.42 13.29 9.38
N LYS A 212 31.33 11.95 9.21
CA LYS A 212 31.38 11.29 7.91
C LYS A 212 29.98 11.10 7.29
N VAL A 213 28.90 11.33 8.04
CA VAL A 213 27.52 11.15 7.58
C VAL A 213 26.74 12.46 7.74
N ASN A 214 26.07 12.88 6.69
CA ASN A 214 25.28 14.11 6.64
C ASN A 214 23.77 13.85 6.66
N ALA A 215 23.34 12.69 6.13
CA ALA A 215 21.93 12.36 6.06
C ALA A 215 21.63 10.86 6.26
N PHE A 216 20.43 10.61 6.76
CA PHE A 216 19.81 9.30 6.88
C PHE A 216 18.52 9.28 6.07
N VAL A 217 18.35 8.26 5.23
CA VAL A 217 17.14 8.06 4.43
C VAL A 217 16.52 6.73 4.82
N CYS A 218 15.28 6.78 5.30
CA CYS A 218 14.53 5.64 5.79
C CYS A 218 13.43 5.33 4.77
N LEU A 219 13.53 4.18 4.09
CA LEU A 219 12.65 3.85 2.96
C LEU A 219 11.38 3.09 3.38
N GLU A 220 11.23 2.79 4.68
CA GLU A 220 10.04 2.13 5.24
C GLU A 220 9.55 2.90 6.49
N ALA A 221 8.39 2.50 7.04
CA ALA A 221 7.64 3.28 8.00
C ALA A 221 8.31 3.49 9.37
N GLN A 222 9.22 2.61 9.80
CA GLN A 222 9.66 2.56 11.20
C GLN A 222 11.04 3.18 11.45
N ALA A 223 11.98 3.03 10.50
CA ALA A 223 13.37 3.46 10.69
C ALA A 223 13.50 4.98 10.92
N GLY A 224 12.61 5.79 10.33
CA GLY A 224 12.67 7.26 10.45
C GLY A 224 12.56 7.74 11.89
N ARG A 225 11.61 7.19 12.65
CA ARG A 225 11.43 7.53 14.08
C ARG A 225 12.59 7.04 14.94
N GLU A 226 13.18 5.88 14.63
CA GLU A 226 14.32 5.35 15.36
C GLU A 226 15.56 6.22 15.17
N VAL A 227 15.86 6.62 13.93
CA VAL A 227 16.93 7.57 13.62
C VAL A 227 16.71 8.90 14.33
N ALA A 228 15.51 9.49 14.24
CA ALA A 228 15.19 10.75 14.91
C ALA A 228 15.32 10.66 16.44
N THR A 229 14.92 9.53 17.02
CA THR A 229 15.07 9.26 18.46
C THR A 229 16.53 9.26 18.87
N VAL A 230 17.42 8.58 18.13
CA VAL A 230 18.86 8.57 18.43
C VAL A 230 19.47 9.97 18.31
N LEU A 231 19.14 10.70 17.22
CA LEU A 231 19.62 12.07 17.03
C LEU A 231 19.21 12.98 18.19
N ASN A 232 17.94 12.92 18.60
CA ASN A 232 17.42 13.70 19.72
C ASN A 232 18.10 13.31 21.05
N ASN A 233 18.26 12.02 21.36
CA ASN A 233 18.91 11.55 22.58
C ASN A 233 20.37 11.99 22.68
N ARG A 234 21.05 12.12 21.54
CA ARG A 234 22.44 12.59 21.46
C ARG A 234 22.56 14.10 21.23
N ASN A 235 21.45 14.84 21.23
CA ASN A 235 21.41 16.29 20.96
C ASN A 235 22.13 16.66 19.66
N VAL A 236 21.84 15.91 18.56
CA VAL A 236 22.41 16.09 17.21
C VAL A 236 21.35 16.68 16.32
N HIS A 237 21.56 17.90 15.82
CA HIS A 237 20.58 18.66 14.99
C HIS A 237 21.12 19.03 13.63
N ASP A 238 22.31 18.57 13.26
CA ASP A 238 23.03 18.90 12.01
C ASP A 238 22.91 17.80 10.95
N LYS A 239 22.05 16.80 11.15
CA LYS A 239 21.82 15.70 10.20
C LYS A 239 20.44 15.82 9.56
N VAL A 240 20.38 15.56 8.25
CA VAL A 240 19.11 15.48 7.51
C VAL A 240 18.51 14.09 7.66
N VAL A 241 17.22 14.02 7.97
CA VAL A 241 16.47 12.74 7.99
C VAL A 241 15.33 12.83 7.00
N MET A 242 15.31 11.91 6.03
CA MET A 242 14.17 11.66 5.15
C MET A 242 13.47 10.38 5.60
N ALA A 243 12.17 10.47 5.85
CA ALA A 243 11.36 9.36 6.32
C ALA A 243 10.34 8.90 5.28
N MET A 244 9.59 7.88 5.65
CA MET A 244 8.46 7.34 4.89
C MET A 244 7.26 7.21 5.82
N ASP A 245 6.08 7.38 5.24
CA ASP A 245 4.78 7.27 5.90
C ASP A 245 4.47 8.36 6.94
N THR A 246 3.31 8.27 7.56
CA THR A 246 2.71 9.38 8.34
C THR A 246 2.15 8.91 9.68
N ASP A 247 2.83 7.94 10.31
CA ASP A 247 2.53 7.60 11.69
C ASP A 247 2.73 8.81 12.63
N ALA A 248 2.09 8.77 13.79
CA ALA A 248 2.07 9.90 14.70
C ALA A 248 3.47 10.35 15.14
N ASP A 249 4.36 9.38 15.40
CA ASP A 249 5.72 9.67 15.86
C ASP A 249 6.54 10.37 14.75
N THR A 250 6.43 9.89 13.51
CA THR A 250 7.10 10.51 12.34
C THR A 250 6.64 11.96 12.16
N LEU A 251 5.32 12.23 12.24
CA LEU A 251 4.79 13.59 12.14
C LEU A 251 5.22 14.48 13.31
N ASP A 252 5.33 13.95 14.53
CA ASP A 252 5.81 14.69 15.68
C ASP A 252 7.31 15.02 15.56
N TRP A 253 8.12 14.13 14.99
CA TRP A 253 9.52 14.40 14.72
C TRP A 253 9.73 15.46 13.61
N ILE A 254 8.83 15.55 12.62
CA ILE A 254 8.82 16.65 11.64
C ILE A 254 8.52 17.98 12.36
N GLU A 255 7.52 18.00 13.26
CA GLU A 255 7.17 19.20 14.00
C GLU A 255 8.33 19.71 14.87
N LYS A 256 9.06 18.77 15.51
CA LYS A 256 10.26 19.04 16.30
C LYS A 256 11.49 19.37 15.46
N GLY A 257 11.44 19.21 14.14
CA GLY A 257 12.55 19.47 13.21
C GLY A 257 13.66 18.44 13.19
N MET A 258 13.41 17.21 13.74
CA MET A 258 14.36 16.09 13.70
C MET A 258 14.25 15.29 12.41
N ILE A 259 13.09 15.31 11.75
CA ILE A 259 12.86 14.77 10.42
C ILE A 259 12.58 15.96 9.48
N ALA A 260 13.34 16.07 8.39
CA ALA A 260 13.21 17.15 7.42
C ALA A 260 11.93 17.01 6.58
N ALA A 261 11.65 15.80 6.12
CA ALA A 261 10.43 15.48 5.39
C ALA A 261 10.14 13.97 5.41
N THR A 262 8.88 13.63 5.15
CA THR A 262 8.44 12.26 4.87
C THR A 262 7.67 12.18 3.56
N ILE A 263 7.66 11.00 2.94
CA ILE A 263 6.81 10.69 1.80
C ILE A 263 5.58 9.94 2.28
N ALA A 264 4.42 10.57 2.21
CA ALA A 264 3.14 9.98 2.56
C ALA A 264 2.65 9.06 1.44
N GLN A 265 2.22 7.85 1.81
CA GLN A 265 1.47 6.93 0.97
C GLN A 265 -0.03 6.99 1.33
N LYS A 266 -0.86 6.18 0.67
CA LYS A 266 -2.33 6.19 0.88
C LYS A 266 -2.86 4.77 1.12
N PRO A 267 -2.47 4.11 2.24
CA PRO A 267 -2.85 2.72 2.51
C PRO A 267 -4.37 2.50 2.57
N TYR A 268 -5.11 3.45 3.14
CA TYR A 268 -6.57 3.44 3.11
C TYR A 268 -7.13 3.39 1.69
N THR A 269 -6.63 4.26 0.79
CA THR A 269 -7.07 4.33 -0.60
C THR A 269 -6.68 3.06 -1.37
N MET A 270 -5.47 2.54 -1.15
CA MET A 270 -4.99 1.31 -1.81
C MET A 270 -5.95 0.15 -1.57
N SER A 271 -6.31 -0.09 -0.31
CA SER A 271 -7.16 -1.22 0.06
C SER A 271 -8.62 -1.01 -0.31
N MET A 272 -9.13 0.23 -0.19
CA MET A 272 -10.50 0.58 -0.62
C MET A 272 -10.66 0.37 -2.13
N VAL A 273 -9.79 0.97 -2.94
CA VAL A 273 -9.80 0.82 -4.40
C VAL A 273 -9.53 -0.63 -4.80
N GLY A 274 -8.57 -1.29 -4.12
CA GLY A 274 -8.23 -2.69 -4.37
C GLY A 274 -9.42 -3.63 -4.18
N LEU A 275 -10.24 -3.44 -3.14
CA LEU A 275 -11.42 -4.26 -2.93
C LEU A 275 -12.50 -4.00 -3.99
N HIS A 276 -12.76 -2.75 -4.37
CA HIS A 276 -13.71 -2.45 -5.45
C HIS A 276 -13.30 -3.11 -6.77
N ILE A 277 -12.01 -3.03 -7.13
CA ILE A 277 -11.50 -3.69 -8.34
C ILE A 277 -11.60 -5.22 -8.21
N LEU A 278 -11.31 -5.77 -7.04
CA LEU A 278 -11.36 -7.20 -6.81
C LEU A 278 -12.79 -7.74 -6.92
N ASP A 279 -13.76 -6.97 -6.44
CA ASP A 279 -15.19 -7.23 -6.58
C ASP A 279 -15.61 -7.21 -8.06
N ASP A 280 -15.21 -6.19 -8.82
CA ASP A 280 -15.46 -6.13 -10.25
C ASP A 280 -14.85 -7.33 -10.98
N LEU A 281 -13.62 -7.75 -10.65
CA LEU A 281 -12.97 -8.93 -11.23
C LEU A 281 -13.64 -10.25 -10.84
N TYR A 282 -14.29 -10.31 -9.70
CA TYR A 282 -15.08 -11.48 -9.29
C TYR A 282 -16.35 -11.61 -10.13
N HIS A 283 -17.08 -10.51 -10.37
CA HIS A 283 -18.32 -10.48 -11.15
C HIS A 283 -18.10 -10.50 -12.67
N TYR A 284 -17.06 -9.83 -13.14
CA TYR A 284 -16.71 -9.67 -14.55
C TYR A 284 -15.32 -10.27 -14.82
N LYS A 285 -15.21 -11.59 -14.59
CA LYS A 285 -13.93 -12.30 -14.75
C LYS A 285 -13.35 -12.12 -16.14
N PRO A 286 -12.05 -11.82 -16.26
CA PRO A 286 -11.37 -11.88 -17.54
C PRO A 286 -11.52 -13.30 -18.17
N PRO A 287 -11.49 -13.44 -19.49
CA PRO A 287 -11.72 -14.72 -20.17
C PRO A 287 -10.80 -15.86 -19.72
N ARG A 288 -9.61 -15.49 -19.23
CA ARG A 288 -8.60 -16.41 -18.69
C ARG A 288 -7.96 -15.77 -17.46
N LEU A 289 -8.46 -16.13 -16.29
CA LEU A 289 -7.92 -15.59 -15.03
C LEU A 289 -6.44 -15.95 -14.84
N ASP A 290 -6.01 -17.12 -15.31
CA ASP A 290 -4.65 -17.65 -15.21
C ASP A 290 -3.67 -17.14 -16.28
N ALA A 291 -4.13 -16.25 -17.18
CA ALA A 291 -3.24 -15.59 -18.13
C ALA A 291 -2.26 -14.63 -17.40
N ASP A 292 -1.07 -14.50 -17.94
CA ASP A 292 -0.10 -13.50 -17.45
C ASP A 292 -0.44 -12.13 -18.08
N TRP A 293 -1.42 -11.46 -17.48
CA TRP A 293 -1.92 -10.17 -17.96
C TRP A 293 -0.87 -9.08 -17.90
N SER A 294 0.14 -9.22 -17.03
CA SER A 294 1.24 -8.24 -16.91
C SER A 294 2.13 -8.18 -18.16
N LYS A 295 2.12 -9.24 -18.96
CA LYS A 295 2.90 -9.35 -20.20
C LYS A 295 2.10 -9.08 -21.47
N ASP A 296 0.78 -8.96 -21.36
CA ASP A 296 -0.09 -8.68 -22.50
C ASP A 296 -0.27 -7.17 -22.69
N PRO A 297 0.28 -6.57 -23.76
CA PRO A 297 0.13 -5.13 -23.99
C PRO A 297 -1.33 -4.73 -24.32
N PHE A 298 -2.20 -5.70 -24.58
CA PHE A 298 -3.62 -5.49 -24.85
C PHE A 298 -4.52 -5.98 -23.72
N ALA A 299 -3.95 -6.19 -22.52
CA ALA A 299 -4.71 -6.63 -21.36
C ALA A 299 -5.91 -5.72 -21.10
N PRO A 300 -7.11 -6.28 -20.84
CA PRO A 300 -8.31 -5.49 -20.52
C PRO A 300 -8.27 -4.86 -19.12
N ILE A 301 -7.27 -5.22 -18.30
CA ILE A 301 -7.06 -4.70 -16.97
C ILE A 301 -5.69 -4.02 -16.86
N PRO A 302 -5.55 -2.93 -16.09
CA PRO A 302 -4.26 -2.28 -15.91
C PRO A 302 -3.31 -3.17 -15.09
N ALA A 303 -2.03 -3.17 -15.43
CA ALA A 303 -1.02 -3.89 -14.63
C ALA A 303 -0.75 -3.20 -13.28
N PHE A 304 -1.01 -1.88 -13.19
CA PHE A 304 -0.73 -1.06 -12.03
C PHE A 304 -1.74 0.08 -11.87
N VAL A 305 -2.16 0.33 -10.63
CA VAL A 305 -2.98 1.47 -10.22
C VAL A 305 -2.19 2.28 -9.19
N ASP A 306 -1.73 3.47 -9.58
CA ASP A 306 -1.02 4.38 -8.68
C ASP A 306 -2.01 5.16 -7.82
N THR A 307 -1.90 5.04 -6.51
CA THR A 307 -2.70 5.80 -5.55
C THR A 307 -2.10 7.17 -5.20
N GLY A 308 -0.91 7.45 -5.70
CA GLY A 308 -0.18 8.69 -5.52
C GLY A 308 0.49 8.84 -4.16
N THR A 309 1.38 9.82 -4.08
CA THR A 309 2.14 10.19 -2.88
C THR A 309 2.08 11.69 -2.61
N ALA A 310 2.46 12.08 -1.39
CA ALA A 310 2.68 13.47 -1.04
C ALA A 310 3.95 13.63 -0.19
N LEU A 311 4.73 14.67 -0.46
CA LEU A 311 5.82 15.07 0.41
C LEU A 311 5.25 15.92 1.55
N ILE A 312 5.52 15.51 2.79
CA ILE A 312 5.12 16.21 4.00
C ILE A 312 6.36 16.71 4.72
N ASP A 313 6.38 17.99 4.99
CA ASP A 313 7.40 18.68 5.77
C ASP A 313 6.76 19.68 6.75
N LYS A 314 7.57 20.41 7.49
CA LYS A 314 7.08 21.36 8.49
C LYS A 314 6.15 22.45 7.90
N SER A 315 6.30 22.80 6.61
CA SER A 315 5.52 23.85 5.98
C SER A 315 4.06 23.45 5.70
N ASN A 316 3.80 22.16 5.46
CA ASN A 316 2.46 21.64 5.11
C ASN A 316 1.88 20.63 6.12
N LEU A 317 2.65 20.30 7.18
CA LEU A 317 2.25 19.33 8.21
C LEU A 317 0.88 19.62 8.82
N GLN A 318 0.60 20.87 9.16
CA GLN A 318 -0.67 21.24 9.81
C GLN A 318 -1.85 21.01 8.85
N GLY A 319 -1.72 21.41 7.59
CA GLY A 319 -2.75 21.18 6.56
C GLY A 319 -2.98 19.68 6.33
N PHE A 320 -1.92 18.87 6.35
CA PHE A 320 -2.03 17.42 6.26
C PHE A 320 -2.82 16.85 7.45
N ARG A 321 -2.47 17.21 8.69
CA ARG A 321 -3.17 16.76 9.92
C ARG A 321 -4.67 17.14 9.91
N GLU A 322 -5.02 18.32 9.42
CA GLU A 322 -6.41 18.77 9.32
C GLU A 322 -7.19 17.98 8.27
N SER A 323 -6.58 17.71 7.11
CA SER A 323 -7.19 16.89 6.05
C SER A 323 -7.43 15.45 6.51
N ALA A 324 -6.45 14.85 7.19
CA ALA A 324 -6.57 13.50 7.75
C ALA A 324 -7.70 13.38 8.79
N LYS A 325 -7.90 14.42 9.64
CA LYS A 325 -9.02 14.47 10.60
C LYS A 325 -10.38 14.57 9.91
N LYS A 326 -10.48 15.28 8.78
CA LYS A 326 -11.73 15.42 8.02
C LYS A 326 -12.11 14.13 7.28
N ALA A 327 -11.12 13.40 6.76
CA ALA A 327 -11.34 12.14 6.05
C ALA A 327 -11.82 10.98 6.97
N ARG A 328 -11.60 11.10 8.29
CA ARG A 328 -12.01 10.10 9.30
C ARG A 328 -13.41 10.37 9.91
N LYS A 329 -14.06 11.46 9.55
CA LYS A 329 -15.43 11.81 9.96
C LYS A 329 -16.43 11.44 8.87
#